data_9e0538e2d5304d5d3532673052e82f0a
#
_entry.id   9e0538e2d5304d5d3532673052e82f0a
#
_cell.length_a   1.000
_cell.length_b   1.000
_cell.length_c   1.000
_cell.angle_alpha   90.00
_cell.angle_beta   90.00
_cell.angle_gamma   90.00
#
_symmetry.space_group_name_H-M   'P 1'
#
loop_
_entity.id
_entity.type
_entity.pdbx_description
1 polymer ?
#
loop_
_entity_poly.entity_id
_entity_poly.type
_entity_poly.pdbx_seq_one_letter_code
_entity_poly.pdbx_strand_id
1 'polypeptide(L)'
;MTPSIVEGIFQLFPACEINYGWGQSESGVGTSMRLSREEYASGTPKIHSVGVPMRSLEMMLLDEKGGASDCGEAVVRTPAMMEGYYERPDLTREVLQDGWLRTGDVFARDEQGLYYFKARVKDVIKTGGENVYASEVQAVILSHPEVQDCVVKGVPDLVWGEAVAAIVQPMKGSALSPKAIQDFCKRHLASYKKPQKIGLVDDLGRDESGKVGADRMNELFSLAES
;
A
#
# COMPACT_ATOMS: atom_id res chain seq x y z
N MET A 1 6.16 4.75 5.81
CA MET A 1 6.28 6.02 6.58
C MET A 1 6.20 7.17 5.57
N THR A 2 5.59 8.30 5.90
CA THR A 2 5.50 9.44 4.96
C THR A 2 6.68 10.39 5.15
N PRO A 3 7.13 11.11 4.09
CA PRO A 3 8.21 12.08 4.21
C PRO A 3 7.97 13.15 5.30
N SER A 4 6.73 13.63 5.45
CA SER A 4 6.37 14.62 6.46
C SER A 4 6.57 14.12 7.90
N ILE A 5 6.28 12.84 8.16
CA ILE A 5 6.52 12.22 9.47
C ILE A 5 8.03 12.12 9.74
N VAL A 6 8.81 11.69 8.75
CA VAL A 6 10.27 11.58 8.88
C VAL A 6 10.89 12.95 9.14
N GLU A 7 10.47 13.97 8.39
CA GLU A 7 10.92 15.36 8.60
C GLU A 7 10.61 15.84 10.01
N GLY A 8 9.36 15.64 10.47
CA GLY A 8 8.96 16.02 11.83
C GLY A 8 9.78 15.32 12.92
N ILE A 9 10.09 14.02 12.74
CA ILE A 9 10.94 13.30 13.70
C ILE A 9 12.34 13.91 13.75
N PHE A 10 12.97 14.18 12.60
CA PHE A 10 14.30 14.77 12.58
C PHE A 10 14.35 16.24 13.02
N GLN A 11 13.23 16.98 12.94
CA GLN A 11 13.12 18.31 13.53
C GLN A 11 13.11 18.25 15.06
N LEU A 12 12.35 17.31 15.63
CA LEU A 12 12.25 17.12 17.08
C LEU A 12 13.48 16.43 17.69
N PHE A 13 14.08 15.50 16.96
CA PHE A 13 15.18 14.65 17.42
C PHE A 13 16.31 14.64 16.38
N PRO A 14 17.12 15.72 16.27
CA PRO A 14 18.10 15.89 15.18
C PRO A 14 19.19 14.82 15.11
N ALA A 15 19.53 14.19 16.23
CA ALA A 15 20.59 13.19 16.34
C ALA A 15 20.07 11.74 16.37
N CYS A 16 18.76 11.52 16.16
CA CYS A 16 18.22 10.16 16.18
C CYS A 16 18.48 9.44 14.85
N GLU A 17 18.40 8.12 14.92
CA GLU A 17 18.20 7.25 13.77
C GLU A 17 16.79 6.68 13.84
N ILE A 18 16.10 6.65 12.70
CA ILE A 18 14.76 6.11 12.62
C ILE A 18 14.86 4.64 12.24
N ASN A 19 14.33 3.76 13.09
CA ASN A 19 14.16 2.35 12.77
C ASN A 19 12.69 2.07 12.51
N TYR A 20 12.39 1.45 11.39
CA TYR A 20 11.06 1.01 11.02
C TYR A 20 11.12 -0.22 10.12
N GLY A 21 10.01 -0.86 9.92
CA GLY A 21 9.98 -2.07 9.10
C GLY A 21 8.55 -2.53 8.89
N TRP A 22 8.43 -3.75 8.42
CA TRP A 22 7.17 -4.45 8.28
C TRP A 22 7.14 -5.64 9.25
N GLY A 23 5.94 -5.97 9.70
CA GLY A 23 5.66 -7.14 10.50
C GLY A 23 4.16 -7.32 10.68
N GLN A 24 3.76 -8.48 11.15
CA GLN A 24 2.37 -8.80 11.42
C GLN A 24 2.27 -9.72 12.65
N SER A 25 1.09 -9.80 13.25
CA SER A 25 0.88 -10.60 14.47
C SER A 25 1.21 -12.08 14.27
N GLU A 26 1.01 -12.57 13.07
CA GLU A 26 1.21 -13.96 12.64
C GLU A 26 2.70 -14.35 12.56
N SER A 27 3.62 -13.41 12.35
CA SER A 27 5.04 -13.69 12.17
C SER A 27 5.97 -12.82 13.01
N GLY A 28 5.42 -11.88 13.78
CA GLY A 28 6.21 -10.90 14.52
C GLY A 28 6.88 -9.88 13.59
N VAL A 29 8.05 -9.37 13.99
CA VAL A 29 8.83 -8.40 13.19
C VAL A 29 9.46 -9.13 11.99
N GLY A 30 9.11 -8.70 10.78
CA GLY A 30 9.53 -9.33 9.54
C GLY A 30 10.75 -8.68 8.91
N THR A 31 10.71 -7.35 8.71
CA THR A 31 11.80 -6.59 8.09
C THR A 31 12.24 -5.43 8.97
N SER A 32 13.43 -4.90 8.68
CA SER A 32 13.95 -3.72 9.37
C SER A 32 14.65 -2.80 8.39
N MET A 33 14.39 -1.51 8.53
CA MET A 33 15.02 -0.40 7.84
C MET A 33 15.57 0.57 8.85
N ARG A 34 16.80 1.03 8.61
CA ARG A 34 17.47 2.07 9.38
C ARG A 34 17.69 3.28 8.48
N LEU A 35 17.31 4.45 8.96
CA LEU A 35 17.42 5.71 8.23
C LEU A 35 18.08 6.76 9.11
N SER A 36 19.25 7.24 8.71
CA SER A 36 19.89 8.38 9.34
C SER A 36 19.37 9.70 8.74
N ARG A 37 19.61 10.81 9.47
CA ARG A 37 19.28 12.15 8.97
C ARG A 37 20.05 12.49 7.69
N GLU A 38 21.31 12.07 7.59
CA GLU A 38 22.16 12.32 6.42
C GLU A 38 21.64 11.59 5.19
N GLU A 39 21.27 10.31 5.34
CA GLU A 39 20.64 9.53 4.26
C GLU A 39 19.33 10.17 3.82
N TYR A 40 18.48 10.60 4.76
CA TYR A 40 17.24 11.31 4.43
C TYR A 40 17.50 12.60 3.65
N ALA A 41 18.43 13.44 4.10
CA ALA A 41 18.78 14.68 3.45
C ALA A 41 19.39 14.49 2.04
N SER A 42 19.99 13.33 1.76
CA SER A 42 20.49 12.98 0.42
C SER A 42 19.40 12.63 -0.59
N GLY A 43 18.12 12.58 -0.16
CA GLY A 43 17.00 12.21 -1.02
C GLY A 43 16.94 10.72 -1.36
N THR A 44 17.42 9.87 -0.45
CA THR A 44 17.47 8.43 -0.67
C THR A 44 16.07 7.84 -0.90
N PRO A 45 15.87 6.94 -1.89
CA PRO A 45 14.60 6.24 -2.08
C PRO A 45 14.29 5.24 -0.96
N LYS A 46 15.25 4.94 -0.07
CA LYS A 46 15.07 4.04 1.08
C LYS A 46 13.88 4.41 1.97
N ILE A 47 13.49 5.68 2.02
CA ILE A 47 12.35 6.15 2.83
C ILE A 47 11.04 5.40 2.50
N HIS A 48 10.89 4.89 1.29
CA HIS A 48 9.72 4.12 0.85
C HIS A 48 9.87 2.61 1.07
N SER A 49 11.08 2.15 1.43
CA SER A 49 11.35 0.74 1.70
C SER A 49 10.93 0.37 3.12
N VAL A 50 10.61 -0.89 3.33
CA VAL A 50 10.46 -1.49 4.67
C VAL A 50 11.75 -2.19 5.12
N GLY A 51 12.82 -2.05 4.34
CA GLY A 51 14.14 -2.59 4.64
C GLY A 51 14.36 -4.01 4.13
N VAL A 52 15.17 -4.74 4.87
CA VAL A 52 15.55 -6.13 4.57
C VAL A 52 14.97 -7.08 5.60
N PRO A 53 14.79 -8.36 5.28
CA PRO A 53 14.34 -9.37 6.24
C PRO A 53 15.29 -9.44 7.46
N MET A 54 14.70 -9.60 8.64
CA MET A 54 15.45 -9.89 9.87
C MET A 54 16.19 -11.21 9.72
N ARG A 55 17.33 -11.37 10.43
CA ARG A 55 18.18 -12.58 10.32
C ARG A 55 17.45 -13.89 10.61
N SER A 56 16.42 -13.85 11.45
CA SER A 56 15.61 -15.01 11.82
C SER A 56 14.43 -15.25 10.88
N LEU A 57 14.25 -14.43 9.85
CA LEU A 57 13.12 -14.52 8.92
C LEU A 57 13.62 -14.87 7.52
N GLU A 58 13.12 -15.96 7.00
CA GLU A 58 13.20 -16.27 5.57
C GLU A 58 12.01 -15.63 4.87
N MET A 59 12.24 -14.97 3.74
CA MET A 59 11.21 -14.27 2.97
C MET A 59 11.42 -14.52 1.49
N MET A 60 10.37 -14.94 0.81
CA MET A 60 10.31 -15.07 -0.65
C MET A 60 9.10 -14.30 -1.17
N LEU A 61 9.19 -13.83 -2.41
CA LEU A 61 8.05 -13.24 -3.12
C LEU A 61 7.59 -14.24 -4.18
N LEU A 62 6.29 -14.50 -4.22
CA LEU A 62 5.67 -15.40 -5.17
C LEU A 62 4.77 -14.62 -6.14
N ASP A 63 4.94 -14.88 -7.43
CA ASP A 63 4.03 -14.39 -8.45
C ASP A 63 2.65 -15.10 -8.36
N GLU A 64 1.71 -14.72 -9.22
CA GLU A 64 0.36 -15.30 -9.24
C GLU A 64 0.34 -16.81 -9.59
N LYS A 65 1.41 -17.33 -10.18
CA LYS A 65 1.57 -18.75 -10.52
C LYS A 65 2.29 -19.53 -9.40
N GLY A 66 2.70 -18.85 -8.34
CA GLY A 66 3.45 -19.43 -7.23
C GLY A 66 4.95 -19.57 -7.50
N GLY A 67 5.46 -18.98 -8.58
CA GLY A 67 6.89 -18.94 -8.89
C GLY A 67 7.60 -17.82 -8.11
N ALA A 68 8.91 -18.05 -7.82
CA ALA A 68 9.74 -17.01 -7.20
C ALA A 68 9.87 -15.79 -8.12
N SER A 69 9.74 -14.59 -7.56
CA SER A 69 9.71 -13.32 -8.28
C SER A 69 10.31 -12.19 -7.45
N ASP A 70 10.66 -11.09 -8.11
CA ASP A 70 11.03 -9.84 -7.41
C ASP A 70 9.82 -8.93 -7.12
N CYS A 71 8.60 -9.34 -7.53
CA CYS A 71 7.36 -8.68 -7.18
C CYS A 71 6.24 -9.69 -7.03
N GLY A 72 5.60 -9.75 -5.84
CA GLY A 72 4.54 -10.69 -5.58
C GLY A 72 4.17 -10.80 -4.11
N GLU A 73 3.34 -11.77 -3.77
CA GLU A 73 2.97 -12.04 -2.39
C GLU A 73 4.18 -12.53 -1.59
N ALA A 74 4.41 -11.92 -0.43
CA ALA A 74 5.42 -12.39 0.49
C ALA A 74 4.96 -13.66 1.20
N VAL A 75 5.81 -14.68 1.17
CA VAL A 75 5.72 -15.83 2.06
C VAL A 75 6.90 -15.81 2.99
N VAL A 76 6.67 -16.10 4.26
CA VAL A 76 7.70 -16.00 5.30
C VAL A 76 7.77 -17.25 6.15
N ARG A 77 8.97 -17.52 6.68
CA ARG A 77 9.22 -18.57 7.66
C ARG A 77 10.12 -18.02 8.76
N THR A 78 9.71 -18.20 10.01
CA THR A 78 10.43 -17.70 11.20
C THR A 78 10.09 -18.56 12.41
N PRO A 79 11.00 -18.69 13.41
CA PRO A 79 10.67 -19.33 14.69
C PRO A 79 9.56 -18.61 15.48
N ALA A 80 9.24 -17.36 15.15
CA ALA A 80 8.22 -16.54 15.81
C ALA A 80 6.84 -16.62 15.14
N MET A 81 6.64 -17.58 14.19
CA MET A 81 5.31 -17.77 13.58
C MET A 81 4.28 -18.20 14.61
N MET A 82 3.04 -17.72 14.43
CA MET A 82 1.90 -18.19 15.17
C MET A 82 1.71 -19.72 15.02
N GLU A 83 1.15 -20.38 15.99
CA GLU A 83 0.69 -21.78 15.86
C GLU A 83 -0.59 -21.87 15.02
N GLY A 84 -1.41 -20.83 15.02
CA GLY A 84 -2.65 -20.73 14.26
C GLY A 84 -3.62 -19.70 14.80
N TYR A 85 -4.70 -19.51 14.10
CA TYR A 85 -5.81 -18.65 14.54
C TYR A 85 -6.69 -19.39 15.53
N TYR A 86 -7.03 -18.72 16.64
CA TYR A 86 -7.85 -19.31 17.70
C TYR A 86 -9.20 -19.77 17.17
N GLU A 87 -9.54 -21.04 17.42
CA GLU A 87 -10.77 -21.72 16.95
C GLU A 87 -11.04 -21.64 15.43
N ARG A 88 -10.01 -21.33 14.62
CA ARG A 88 -10.12 -21.22 13.16
C ARG A 88 -9.06 -22.05 12.44
N PRO A 89 -9.13 -23.39 12.57
CA PRO A 89 -8.19 -24.26 11.87
C PRO A 89 -8.35 -24.22 10.34
N ASP A 90 -9.51 -23.83 9.84
CA ASP A 90 -9.78 -23.56 8.44
C ASP A 90 -8.88 -22.44 7.90
N LEU A 91 -8.93 -21.26 8.51
CA LEU A 91 -8.11 -20.11 8.13
C LEU A 91 -6.61 -20.39 8.37
N THR A 92 -6.28 -21.14 9.42
CA THR A 92 -4.89 -21.48 9.68
C THR A 92 -4.30 -22.30 8.53
N ARG A 93 -5.02 -23.31 8.02
CA ARG A 93 -4.59 -24.11 6.87
C ARG A 93 -4.49 -23.32 5.56
N GLU A 94 -5.28 -22.29 5.40
CA GLU A 94 -5.20 -21.40 4.22
C GLU A 94 -3.87 -20.63 4.17
N VAL A 95 -3.40 -20.17 5.33
CA VAL A 95 -2.23 -19.28 5.39
C VAL A 95 -0.92 -20.00 5.76
N LEU A 96 -0.98 -21.07 6.53
CA LEU A 96 0.19 -21.88 6.91
C LEU A 96 0.27 -23.13 6.02
N GLN A 97 1.23 -23.14 5.09
CA GLN A 97 1.42 -24.21 4.12
C GLN A 97 2.91 -24.60 4.09
N ASP A 98 3.21 -25.87 4.31
CA ASP A 98 4.57 -26.44 4.24
C ASP A 98 5.61 -25.68 5.07
N GLY A 99 5.20 -25.16 6.23
CA GLY A 99 6.06 -24.39 7.13
C GLY A 99 6.27 -22.91 6.69
N TRP A 100 5.55 -22.45 5.66
CA TRP A 100 5.54 -21.07 5.22
C TRP A 100 4.20 -20.41 5.55
N LEU A 101 4.27 -19.14 5.96
CA LEU A 101 3.11 -18.28 6.15
C LEU A 101 2.89 -17.42 4.91
N ARG A 102 1.74 -17.55 4.29
CA ARG A 102 1.25 -16.62 3.27
C ARG A 102 0.78 -15.35 3.97
N THR A 103 1.49 -14.24 3.72
CA THR A 103 1.25 -13.01 4.49
C THR A 103 0.03 -12.22 4.00
N GLY A 104 -0.42 -12.47 2.78
CA GLY A 104 -1.42 -11.66 2.10
C GLY A 104 -0.92 -10.26 1.74
N ASP A 105 0.39 -9.98 1.89
CA ASP A 105 1.02 -8.71 1.56
C ASP A 105 1.87 -8.84 0.30
N VAL A 106 1.71 -7.93 -0.64
CA VAL A 106 2.48 -7.85 -1.88
C VAL A 106 3.65 -6.89 -1.70
N PHE A 107 4.83 -7.35 -2.10
CA PHE A 107 6.05 -6.55 -2.09
C PHE A 107 6.73 -6.54 -3.46
N ALA A 108 7.57 -5.54 -3.67
CA ALA A 108 8.62 -5.59 -4.67
C ALA A 108 9.98 -5.55 -3.97
N ARG A 109 10.97 -6.23 -4.55
CA ARG A 109 12.36 -6.22 -4.12
C ARG A 109 13.21 -5.56 -5.21
N ASP A 110 14.07 -4.63 -4.83
CA ASP A 110 15.01 -4.01 -5.75
C ASP A 110 16.34 -4.79 -5.86
N GLU A 111 17.22 -4.33 -6.76
CA GLU A 111 18.56 -4.90 -6.97
C GLU A 111 19.48 -4.79 -5.75
N GLN A 112 19.16 -3.89 -4.80
CA GLN A 112 19.88 -3.73 -3.54
C GLN A 112 19.35 -4.66 -2.45
N GLY A 113 18.29 -5.44 -2.75
CA GLY A 113 17.64 -6.34 -1.82
C GLY A 113 16.68 -5.66 -0.83
N LEU A 114 16.32 -4.39 -1.07
CA LEU A 114 15.34 -3.68 -0.26
C LEU A 114 13.91 -4.05 -0.69
N TYR A 115 13.04 -4.23 0.31
CA TYR A 115 11.64 -4.58 0.10
C TYR A 115 10.75 -3.35 0.20
N TYR A 116 9.78 -3.27 -0.70
CA TYR A 116 8.81 -2.17 -0.82
C TYR A 116 7.40 -2.75 -0.75
N PHE A 117 6.65 -2.42 0.28
CA PHE A 117 5.24 -2.81 0.38
C PHE A 117 4.44 -2.15 -0.74
N LYS A 118 3.64 -2.92 -1.45
CA LYS A 118 2.79 -2.46 -2.56
C LYS A 118 1.31 -2.42 -2.20
N ALA A 119 0.76 -3.54 -1.71
CA ALA A 119 -0.66 -3.67 -1.39
C ALA A 119 -0.91 -4.92 -0.55
N ARG A 120 -2.14 -5.10 -0.10
CA ARG A 120 -2.67 -6.42 0.26
C ARG A 120 -3.09 -7.17 -1.00
N VAL A 121 -2.90 -8.49 -1.03
CA VAL A 121 -3.34 -9.34 -2.16
C VAL A 121 -4.81 -9.09 -2.52
N LYS A 122 -5.68 -8.99 -1.51
CA LYS A 122 -7.11 -8.73 -1.68
C LYS A 122 -7.45 -7.32 -2.17
N ASP A 123 -6.50 -6.38 -2.08
CA ASP A 123 -6.68 -4.98 -2.43
C ASP A 123 -5.96 -4.63 -3.76
N VAL A 124 -5.39 -5.64 -4.44
CA VAL A 124 -4.84 -5.48 -5.79
C VAL A 124 -5.99 -5.37 -6.78
N ILE A 125 -6.04 -4.28 -7.53
CA ILE A 125 -7.08 -4.02 -8.53
C ILE A 125 -6.72 -4.77 -9.81
N LYS A 126 -7.61 -5.66 -10.27
CA LYS A 126 -7.40 -6.47 -11.48
C LYS A 126 -8.18 -5.86 -12.65
N THR A 127 -7.52 -5.01 -13.41
CA THR A 127 -8.13 -4.25 -14.52
C THR A 127 -7.56 -4.66 -15.87
N GLY A 128 -8.38 -5.23 -16.76
CA GLY A 128 -7.98 -5.62 -18.11
C GLY A 128 -6.83 -6.65 -18.14
N GLY A 129 -6.71 -7.50 -17.13
CA GLY A 129 -5.62 -8.48 -17.01
C GLY A 129 -4.34 -7.93 -16.37
N GLU A 130 -4.31 -6.66 -16.00
CA GLU A 130 -3.17 -6.01 -15.35
C GLU A 130 -3.43 -5.81 -13.85
N ASN A 131 -2.37 -5.89 -13.06
CA ASN A 131 -2.42 -5.62 -11.62
C ASN A 131 -2.11 -4.14 -11.35
N VAL A 132 -3.04 -3.46 -10.69
CA VAL A 132 -2.88 -2.08 -10.25
C VAL A 132 -2.87 -2.01 -8.73
N TYR A 133 -1.84 -1.42 -8.18
CA TYR A 133 -1.73 -1.20 -6.75
C TYR A 133 -2.36 0.15 -6.38
N ALA A 134 -3.42 0.10 -5.57
CA ALA A 134 -4.14 1.30 -5.13
C ALA A 134 -3.20 2.34 -4.51
N SER A 135 -2.18 1.90 -3.78
CA SER A 135 -1.17 2.77 -3.15
C SER A 135 -0.37 3.60 -4.16
N GLU A 136 -0.04 3.03 -5.33
CA GLU A 136 0.69 3.74 -6.40
C GLU A 136 -0.17 4.86 -6.99
N VAL A 137 -1.42 4.56 -7.28
CA VAL A 137 -2.38 5.54 -7.81
C VAL A 137 -2.66 6.63 -6.78
N GLN A 138 -2.85 6.24 -5.53
CA GLN A 138 -3.07 7.16 -4.42
C GLN A 138 -1.89 8.11 -4.22
N ALA A 139 -0.66 7.62 -4.27
CA ALA A 139 0.54 8.45 -4.14
C ALA A 139 0.62 9.52 -5.24
N VAL A 140 0.26 9.17 -6.47
CA VAL A 140 0.20 10.13 -7.59
C VAL A 140 -0.90 11.17 -7.35
N ILE A 141 -2.11 10.77 -6.96
CA ILE A 141 -3.21 11.72 -6.70
C ILE A 141 -2.83 12.68 -5.56
N LEU A 142 -2.24 12.17 -4.48
CA LEU A 142 -1.79 12.98 -3.33
C LEU A 142 -0.66 13.96 -3.67
N SER A 143 0.07 13.74 -4.77
CA SER A 143 1.08 14.70 -5.23
C SER A 143 0.49 15.92 -5.96
N HIS A 144 -0.82 15.92 -6.23
CA HIS A 144 -1.50 17.09 -6.81
C HIS A 144 -1.66 18.18 -5.74
N PRO A 145 -1.25 19.44 -6.00
CA PRO A 145 -1.21 20.51 -4.99
C PRO A 145 -2.58 20.88 -4.38
N GLU A 146 -3.67 20.62 -5.10
CA GLU A 146 -5.03 20.91 -4.65
C GLU A 146 -5.73 19.71 -4.02
N VAL A 147 -5.05 18.59 -3.81
CA VAL A 147 -5.59 17.39 -3.14
C VAL A 147 -5.15 17.38 -1.69
N GLN A 148 -6.11 17.31 -0.78
CA GLN A 148 -5.87 17.15 0.65
C GLN A 148 -5.67 15.67 1.00
N ASP A 149 -6.54 14.80 0.49
CA ASP A 149 -6.53 13.36 0.78
C ASP A 149 -7.25 12.57 -0.31
N CYS A 150 -7.02 11.28 -0.40
CA CYS A 150 -7.76 10.40 -1.30
C CYS A 150 -7.76 8.95 -0.83
N VAL A 151 -8.70 8.17 -1.34
CA VAL A 151 -8.73 6.72 -1.27
C VAL A 151 -8.94 6.14 -2.67
N VAL A 152 -8.29 5.02 -2.94
CA VAL A 152 -8.35 4.33 -4.25
C VAL A 152 -8.74 2.88 -4.03
N LYS A 153 -9.62 2.36 -4.87
CA LYS A 153 -10.12 0.97 -4.81
C LYS A 153 -10.50 0.48 -6.21
N GLY A 154 -10.46 -0.83 -6.41
CA GLY A 154 -11.13 -1.47 -7.55
C GLY A 154 -12.64 -1.51 -7.34
N VAL A 155 -13.40 -1.16 -8.36
CA VAL A 155 -14.86 -1.32 -8.39
C VAL A 155 -15.25 -2.18 -9.59
N PRO A 156 -16.32 -2.98 -9.50
CA PRO A 156 -16.74 -3.83 -10.59
C PRO A 156 -16.93 -3.06 -11.89
N ASP A 157 -16.46 -3.64 -12.99
CA ASP A 157 -16.59 -3.08 -14.35
C ASP A 157 -16.82 -4.19 -15.36
N LEU A 158 -17.80 -3.99 -16.25
CA LEU A 158 -18.24 -5.00 -17.22
C LEU A 158 -17.20 -5.28 -18.32
N VAL A 159 -16.33 -4.31 -18.61
CA VAL A 159 -15.33 -4.41 -19.69
C VAL A 159 -13.98 -4.86 -19.14
N TRP A 160 -13.58 -4.31 -18.01
CA TRP A 160 -12.23 -4.48 -17.45
C TRP A 160 -12.14 -5.48 -16.31
N GLY A 161 -13.29 -6.04 -15.86
CA GLY A 161 -13.41 -6.82 -14.63
C GLY A 161 -13.48 -5.90 -13.42
N GLU A 162 -12.44 -5.10 -13.21
CA GLU A 162 -12.45 -4.00 -12.25
C GLU A 162 -11.98 -2.70 -12.92
N ALA A 163 -12.59 -1.58 -12.55
CA ALA A 163 -12.13 -0.24 -12.86
C ALA A 163 -11.41 0.37 -11.65
N VAL A 164 -10.32 1.09 -11.90
CA VAL A 164 -9.68 1.89 -10.85
C VAL A 164 -10.58 3.06 -10.52
N ALA A 165 -11.04 3.15 -9.28
CA ALA A 165 -11.87 4.25 -8.78
C ALA A 165 -11.11 5.01 -7.68
N ALA A 166 -11.28 6.34 -7.65
CA ALA A 166 -10.71 7.21 -6.64
C ALA A 166 -11.79 8.13 -6.04
N ILE A 167 -11.80 8.26 -4.73
CA ILE A 167 -12.53 9.30 -4.01
C ILE A 167 -11.52 10.28 -3.48
N VAL A 168 -11.68 11.54 -3.82
CA VAL A 168 -10.69 12.59 -3.53
C VAL A 168 -11.33 13.67 -2.68
N GLN A 169 -10.63 14.09 -1.66
CA GLN A 169 -10.93 15.24 -0.83
C GLN A 169 -10.04 16.39 -1.30
N PRO A 170 -10.61 17.40 -1.96
CA PRO A 170 -9.85 18.60 -2.36
C PRO A 170 -9.41 19.42 -1.17
N MET A 171 -8.38 20.25 -1.34
CA MET A 171 -8.05 21.33 -0.42
C MET A 171 -9.25 22.28 -0.25
N LYS A 172 -9.45 22.78 0.94
CA LYS A 172 -10.56 23.70 1.24
C LYS A 172 -10.53 24.94 0.33
N GLY A 173 -11.64 25.17 -0.37
CA GLY A 173 -11.76 26.29 -1.31
C GLY A 173 -11.18 26.03 -2.71
N SER A 174 -10.67 24.83 -2.97
CA SER A 174 -10.24 24.41 -4.32
C SER A 174 -11.43 24.24 -5.26
N ALA A 175 -11.23 24.58 -6.53
CA ALA A 175 -12.16 24.30 -7.64
C ALA A 175 -11.77 23.03 -8.42
N LEU A 176 -11.06 22.10 -7.78
CA LEU A 176 -10.58 20.87 -8.38
C LEU A 176 -11.75 20.07 -8.98
N SER A 177 -11.57 19.57 -10.19
CA SER A 177 -12.57 18.76 -10.87
C SER A 177 -12.07 17.31 -11.08
N PRO A 178 -12.97 16.32 -11.21
CA PRO A 178 -12.58 14.95 -11.56
C PRO A 178 -11.73 14.88 -12.83
N LYS A 179 -12.04 15.73 -13.81
CA LYS A 179 -11.31 15.82 -15.06
C LYS A 179 -9.86 16.29 -14.87
N ALA A 180 -9.64 17.27 -14.00
CA ALA A 180 -8.29 17.76 -13.69
C ALA A 180 -7.42 16.67 -13.04
N ILE A 181 -7.99 15.90 -12.11
CA ILE A 181 -7.31 14.75 -11.48
C ILE A 181 -6.99 13.68 -12.54
N GLN A 182 -7.95 13.35 -13.38
CA GLN A 182 -7.74 12.36 -14.44
C GLN A 182 -6.63 12.78 -15.41
N ASP A 183 -6.60 14.05 -15.81
CA ASP A 183 -5.57 14.58 -16.72
C ASP A 183 -4.21 14.69 -16.01
N PHE A 184 -4.18 14.92 -14.70
CA PHE A 184 -2.97 14.82 -13.90
C PHE A 184 -2.44 13.38 -13.86
N CYS A 185 -3.28 12.41 -13.54
CA CYS A 185 -2.91 10.99 -13.51
C CYS A 185 -2.41 10.49 -14.87
N LYS A 186 -2.97 10.94 -15.99
CA LYS A 186 -2.51 10.57 -17.33
C LYS A 186 -1.04 10.92 -17.61
N ARG A 187 -0.51 11.94 -16.96
CA ARG A 187 0.88 12.37 -17.14
C ARG A 187 1.87 11.59 -16.28
N HIS A 188 1.39 10.90 -15.24
CA HIS A 188 2.23 10.28 -14.21
C HIS A 188 2.03 8.78 -14.08
N LEU A 189 0.97 8.21 -14.67
CA LEU A 189 0.64 6.79 -14.59
C LEU A 189 0.48 6.17 -15.98
N ALA A 190 0.79 4.89 -16.06
CA ALA A 190 0.45 4.09 -17.24
C ALA A 190 -1.06 4.12 -17.51
N SER A 191 -1.47 3.96 -18.76
CA SER A 191 -2.86 4.16 -19.21
C SER A 191 -3.87 3.32 -18.41
N TYR A 192 -3.54 2.07 -18.09
CA TYR A 192 -4.40 1.14 -17.36
C TYR A 192 -4.49 1.43 -15.85
N LYS A 193 -3.52 2.19 -15.28
CA LYS A 193 -3.49 2.54 -13.85
C LYS A 193 -4.30 3.79 -13.50
N LYS A 194 -4.63 4.62 -14.47
CA LYS A 194 -5.35 5.86 -14.20
C LYS A 194 -6.78 5.58 -13.74
N PRO A 195 -7.31 6.35 -12.77
CA PRO A 195 -8.70 6.20 -12.36
C PRO A 195 -9.66 6.45 -13.52
N GLN A 196 -10.56 5.50 -13.74
CA GLN A 196 -11.68 5.64 -14.66
C GLN A 196 -12.88 6.34 -14.01
N LYS A 197 -13.05 6.13 -12.69
CA LYS A 197 -14.11 6.72 -11.89
C LYS A 197 -13.50 7.60 -10.80
N ILE A 198 -13.94 8.85 -10.70
CA ILE A 198 -13.43 9.81 -9.70
C ILE A 198 -14.61 10.54 -9.07
N GLY A 199 -14.75 10.38 -7.76
CA GLY A 199 -15.67 11.14 -6.92
C GLY A 199 -14.93 12.21 -6.12
N LEU A 200 -15.62 13.32 -5.83
CA LEU A 200 -15.14 14.37 -4.91
C LEU A 200 -16.02 14.40 -3.67
N VAL A 201 -15.39 14.55 -2.51
CA VAL A 201 -16.07 14.64 -1.22
C VAL A 201 -15.41 15.72 -0.36
N ASP A 202 -16.17 16.33 0.54
CA ASP A 202 -15.63 17.31 1.47
C ASP A 202 -14.82 16.66 2.59
N ASP A 203 -15.16 15.42 2.97
CA ASP A 203 -14.49 14.64 4.02
C ASP A 203 -14.55 13.15 3.74
N LEU A 204 -13.41 12.49 3.78
CA LEU A 204 -13.31 11.02 3.65
C LEU A 204 -13.79 10.28 4.91
N GLY A 205 -13.83 10.95 6.07
CA GLY A 205 -14.26 10.32 7.33
C GLY A 205 -13.22 9.36 7.91
N ARG A 206 -11.95 9.78 7.97
CA ARG A 206 -10.91 8.99 8.65
C ARG A 206 -11.15 8.97 10.15
N ASP A 207 -10.98 7.81 10.75
CA ASP A 207 -10.98 7.63 12.20
C ASP A 207 -9.68 8.13 12.86
N GLU A 208 -9.61 8.04 14.20
CA GLU A 208 -8.43 8.45 14.98
C GLU A 208 -7.15 7.67 14.61
N SER A 209 -7.28 6.48 14.02
CA SER A 209 -6.15 5.70 13.50
C SER A 209 -5.72 6.11 12.08
N GLY A 210 -6.41 7.08 11.47
CA GLY A 210 -6.17 7.55 10.11
C GLY A 210 -6.76 6.65 9.02
N LYS A 211 -7.66 5.72 9.37
CA LYS A 211 -8.28 4.79 8.43
C LYS A 211 -9.70 5.23 8.07
N VAL A 212 -10.10 4.98 6.83
CA VAL A 212 -11.51 5.05 6.43
C VAL A 212 -12.15 3.69 6.70
N GLY A 213 -13.18 3.67 7.54
CA GLY A 213 -13.89 2.43 7.91
C GLY A 213 -14.55 1.75 6.71
N ALA A 214 -14.77 0.44 6.80
CA ALA A 214 -15.29 -0.37 5.69
C ALA A 214 -16.66 0.13 5.19
N ASP A 215 -17.57 0.46 6.11
CA ASP A 215 -18.90 0.97 5.77
C ASP A 215 -18.83 2.32 5.04
N ARG A 216 -17.97 3.21 5.53
CA ARG A 216 -17.72 4.51 4.89
C ARG A 216 -17.08 4.35 3.51
N MET A 217 -16.13 3.42 3.34
CA MET A 217 -15.57 3.08 2.02
C MET A 217 -16.66 2.63 1.05
N ASN A 218 -17.56 1.74 1.46
CA ASN A 218 -18.66 1.27 0.62
C ASN A 218 -19.61 2.40 0.22
N GLU A 219 -19.98 3.27 1.16
CA GLU A 219 -20.79 4.46 0.90
C GLU A 219 -20.12 5.39 -0.13
N LEU A 220 -18.86 5.73 0.08
CA LEU A 220 -18.09 6.64 -0.80
C LEU A 220 -18.01 6.11 -2.23
N PHE A 221 -17.74 4.81 -2.40
CA PHE A 221 -17.59 4.25 -3.74
C PHE A 221 -18.92 3.97 -4.43
N SER A 222 -20.03 3.77 -3.70
CA SER A 222 -21.38 3.68 -4.29
C SER A 222 -21.79 5.00 -4.98
N LEU A 223 -21.33 6.14 -4.46
CA LEU A 223 -21.54 7.45 -5.10
C LEU A 223 -20.76 7.64 -6.41
N ALA A 224 -19.67 6.92 -6.59
CA ALA A 224 -18.86 6.97 -7.81
C ALA A 224 -19.34 5.99 -8.91
N GLU A 225 -20.28 5.10 -8.59
CA GLU A 225 -20.88 4.15 -9.53
C GLU A 225 -22.11 4.71 -10.26
N SER A 226 -22.69 5.79 -9.75
CA SER A 226 -23.82 6.50 -10.32
C SER A 226 -23.41 7.60 -11.30
#